data_7de0f1a60bb7f78e9d10fb5deb98e794
#
_entry.id   7de0f1a60bb7f78e9d10fb5deb98e794
#
_cell.length_a   1.000
_cell.length_b   1.000
_cell.length_c   1.000
_cell.angle_alpha   90.00
_cell.angle_beta   90.00
_cell.angle_gamma   90.00
#
_symmetry.space_group_name_H-M   'P 1'
#
loop_
_entity.id
_entity.type
_entity.pdbx_description
1 polymer ?
#
loop_
_entity_poly.entity_id
_entity_poly.type
_entity_poly.pdbx_seq_one_letter_code
_entity_poly.pdbx_strand_id
1 'polypeptide(L)'
;MPDRRRILAGLASTASAAVISRQAWAAASIKVDDASALLVIDVQNCFLPGGSLAVKDGEQVIPVINRIAKGFANVVMTQDWHTPGHISFASVHAGKKPFETVDLAYGKQVLWPDHCVQGTDGAALSKDLSVPQAALVIRKGFHKDVDSYSAFTEADGKTTTGLAAYLKARQIERLFVAGLATDFCVAWTALDARKARFETYVVEDACRGIDTQRSLAKAWADMDKAGVKRIQSNDLAV
;
A
#
# COMPACT_ATOMS: atom_id res chain seq x y z
N MET A 1 84.05 -41.30 -2.76
CA MET A 1 82.75 -41.16 -3.44
C MET A 1 81.69 -40.90 -2.38
N PRO A 2 81.10 -39.73 -2.34
CA PRO A 2 80.17 -39.39 -1.26
C PRO A 2 78.72 -39.63 -1.65
N ASP A 3 78.00 -40.17 -0.71
CA ASP A 3 76.61 -40.55 -0.73
C ASP A 3 75.68 -39.28 -0.65
N ARG A 4 74.67 -39.19 -1.52
CA ARG A 4 73.71 -38.11 -1.59
C ARG A 4 72.38 -38.56 -0.99
N ARG A 5 72.16 -38.32 0.28
CA ARG A 5 70.83 -38.45 0.88
C ARG A 5 70.06 -37.14 0.72
N ARG A 6 69.07 -37.17 -0.14
CA ARG A 6 68.08 -36.07 -0.27
C ARG A 6 67.06 -36.14 0.89
N ILE A 7 67.05 -35.11 1.68
CA ILE A 7 66.00 -34.87 2.67
C ILE A 7 64.85 -34.09 1.98
N LEU A 8 63.70 -34.72 1.81
CA LEU A 8 62.47 -34.09 1.37
C LEU A 8 61.77 -33.52 2.61
N ALA A 9 61.82 -32.19 2.79
CA ALA A 9 61.00 -31.48 3.76
C ALA A 9 59.61 -31.26 3.19
N GLY A 10 58.59 -31.94 3.74
CA GLY A 10 57.20 -31.74 3.40
C GLY A 10 56.68 -30.47 4.06
N LEU A 11 56.27 -29.51 3.25
CA LEU A 11 55.51 -28.35 3.67
C LEU A 11 54.03 -28.74 3.82
N ALA A 12 53.56 -28.89 5.05
CA ALA A 12 52.16 -29.04 5.36
C ALA A 12 51.50 -27.65 5.34
N SER A 13 50.80 -27.33 4.28
CA SER A 13 49.95 -26.15 4.21
C SER A 13 48.65 -26.39 5.00
N THR A 14 48.54 -25.78 6.18
CA THR A 14 47.27 -25.71 6.93
C THR A 14 46.41 -24.60 6.33
N ALA A 15 45.43 -24.96 5.53
CA ALA A 15 44.40 -24.04 5.07
C ALA A 15 43.43 -23.78 6.24
N SER A 16 43.59 -22.64 6.89
CA SER A 16 42.59 -22.13 7.87
C SER A 16 41.36 -21.64 7.11
N ALA A 17 40.30 -22.43 7.14
CA ALA A 17 38.98 -22.00 6.65
C ALA A 17 38.42 -20.97 7.63
N ALA A 18 38.46 -19.70 7.25
CA ALA A 18 37.76 -18.64 7.97
C ALA A 18 36.25 -18.86 7.80
N VAL A 19 35.59 -19.34 8.85
CA VAL A 19 34.14 -19.38 8.94
C VAL A 19 33.67 -17.93 9.15
N ILE A 20 33.26 -17.26 8.05
CA ILE A 20 32.58 -15.98 8.11
C ILE A 20 31.19 -16.27 8.65
N SER A 21 30.99 -16.13 9.94
CA SER A 21 29.69 -16.10 10.56
C SER A 21 28.95 -14.88 10.02
N ARG A 22 28.00 -15.07 9.09
CA ARG A 22 27.00 -14.07 8.77
C ARG A 22 26.12 -13.89 10.01
N GLN A 23 26.51 -12.98 10.88
CA GLN A 23 25.56 -12.41 11.83
C GLN A 23 24.50 -11.68 11.00
N ALA A 24 23.34 -12.32 10.81
CA ALA A 24 22.14 -11.64 10.35
C ALA A 24 21.85 -10.59 11.47
N TRP A 25 22.15 -9.33 11.20
CA TRP A 25 21.61 -8.27 12.01
C TRP A 25 20.10 -8.37 11.84
N ALA A 26 19.41 -8.79 12.89
CA ALA A 26 17.97 -8.64 12.97
C ALA A 26 17.71 -7.14 12.81
N ALA A 27 17.09 -6.73 11.71
CA ALA A 27 16.65 -5.36 11.53
C ALA A 27 15.81 -5.01 12.75
N ALA A 28 16.13 -3.87 13.40
CA ALA A 28 15.36 -3.44 14.56
C ALA A 28 13.89 -3.32 14.17
N SER A 29 13.01 -4.01 14.88
CA SER A 29 11.58 -3.97 14.59
C SER A 29 11.04 -2.54 14.74
N ILE A 30 10.16 -2.16 13.83
CA ILE A 30 9.55 -0.83 13.81
C ILE A 30 8.50 -0.78 14.92
N LYS A 31 8.74 0.08 15.92
CA LYS A 31 7.82 0.25 17.03
C LYS A 31 6.54 0.96 16.56
N VAL A 32 5.41 0.36 16.88
CA VAL A 32 4.08 0.99 16.79
C VAL A 32 3.74 1.56 18.16
N ASP A 33 3.26 2.80 18.22
CA ASP A 33 2.87 3.51 19.44
C ASP A 33 1.66 4.41 19.20
N ASP A 34 1.28 5.21 20.21
CA ASP A 34 0.09 6.07 20.16
C ASP A 34 0.17 7.17 19.08
N ALA A 35 1.37 7.55 18.64
CA ALA A 35 1.58 8.47 17.52
C ALA A 35 1.55 7.78 16.15
N SER A 36 1.23 6.50 16.12
CA SER A 36 1.13 5.68 14.89
C SER A 36 -0.32 5.40 14.52
N ALA A 37 -0.65 5.46 13.23
CA ALA A 37 -1.94 5.02 12.72
C ALA A 37 -1.80 4.07 11.54
N LEU A 38 -2.67 3.07 11.48
CA LEU A 38 -2.85 2.18 10.34
C LEU A 38 -3.97 2.74 9.44
N LEU A 39 -3.67 2.95 8.17
CA LEU A 39 -4.65 3.26 7.13
C LEU A 39 -4.93 1.99 6.32
N VAL A 40 -6.14 1.48 6.42
CA VAL A 40 -6.62 0.30 5.69
C VAL A 40 -7.40 0.79 4.47
N ILE A 41 -6.78 0.65 3.31
CA ILE A 41 -7.24 1.24 2.05
C ILE A 41 -8.13 0.27 1.30
N ASP A 42 -9.40 0.63 1.13
CA ASP A 42 -10.37 0.10 0.17
C ASP A 42 -10.45 -1.44 0.10
N VAL A 43 -10.46 -2.11 1.26
CA VAL A 43 -10.66 -3.56 1.32
C VAL A 43 -12.15 -3.86 1.15
N GLN A 44 -12.65 -3.63 -0.08
CA GLN A 44 -14.06 -3.69 -0.47
C GLN A 44 -14.34 -4.85 -1.42
N ASN A 45 -15.58 -5.33 -1.43
CA ASN A 45 -15.98 -6.46 -2.26
C ASN A 45 -15.74 -6.25 -3.77
N CYS A 46 -15.84 -4.99 -4.27
CA CYS A 46 -15.57 -4.68 -5.68
C CYS A 46 -14.12 -4.96 -6.10
N PHE A 47 -13.15 -4.92 -5.17
CA PHE A 47 -11.72 -5.16 -5.43
C PHE A 47 -11.28 -6.58 -5.11
N LEU A 48 -12.16 -7.41 -4.55
CA LEU A 48 -11.87 -8.79 -4.17
C LEU A 48 -12.32 -9.77 -5.26
N PRO A 49 -11.93 -11.05 -5.20
CA PRO A 49 -12.34 -12.05 -6.19
C PRO A 49 -13.86 -12.07 -6.40
N GLY A 50 -14.29 -11.97 -7.68
CA GLY A 50 -15.69 -11.85 -8.07
C GLY A 50 -16.23 -10.42 -8.12
N GLY A 51 -15.48 -9.44 -7.66
CA GLY A 51 -15.83 -8.02 -7.76
C GLY A 51 -15.63 -7.44 -9.16
N SER A 52 -16.23 -6.29 -9.43
CA SER A 52 -16.23 -5.66 -10.76
C SER A 52 -14.87 -5.09 -11.18
N LEU A 53 -13.97 -4.82 -10.23
CA LEU A 53 -12.58 -4.38 -10.45
C LEU A 53 -11.63 -5.21 -9.58
N ALA A 54 -11.77 -6.54 -9.64
CA ALA A 54 -11.01 -7.46 -8.81
C ALA A 54 -9.49 -7.29 -9.01
N VAL A 55 -8.79 -7.07 -7.90
CA VAL A 55 -7.33 -7.06 -7.83
C VAL A 55 -6.84 -8.50 -7.67
N LYS A 56 -5.85 -8.89 -8.46
CA LYS A 56 -5.28 -10.24 -8.38
C LYS A 56 -4.75 -10.49 -6.97
N ASP A 57 -5.13 -11.62 -6.38
CA ASP A 57 -4.75 -12.02 -5.01
C ASP A 57 -5.12 -10.98 -3.93
N GLY A 58 -6.12 -10.15 -4.20
CA GLY A 58 -6.53 -9.04 -3.31
C GLY A 58 -7.00 -9.51 -1.93
N GLU A 59 -7.62 -10.67 -1.85
CA GLU A 59 -8.07 -11.28 -0.59
C GLU A 59 -6.92 -11.63 0.37
N GLN A 60 -5.72 -11.84 -0.15
CA GLN A 60 -4.56 -12.20 0.68
C GLN A 60 -4.10 -11.05 1.60
N VAL A 61 -4.51 -9.82 1.34
CA VAL A 61 -4.19 -8.69 2.24
C VAL A 61 -4.95 -8.78 3.56
N ILE A 62 -6.14 -9.40 3.57
CA ILE A 62 -7.06 -9.42 4.71
C ILE A 62 -6.44 -10.07 5.96
N PRO A 63 -5.92 -11.32 5.90
CA PRO A 63 -5.33 -11.93 7.09
C PRO A 63 -4.11 -11.17 7.62
N VAL A 64 -3.33 -10.53 6.74
CA VAL A 64 -2.18 -9.72 7.15
C VAL A 64 -2.66 -8.47 7.87
N ILE A 65 -3.62 -7.75 7.29
CA ILE A 65 -4.22 -6.54 7.90
C ILE A 65 -4.86 -6.87 9.25
N ASN A 66 -5.67 -7.94 9.32
CA ASN A 66 -6.32 -8.37 10.56
C ASN A 66 -5.30 -8.69 11.68
N ARG A 67 -4.13 -9.19 11.31
CA ARG A 67 -3.04 -9.48 12.26
C ARG A 67 -2.38 -8.19 12.74
N ILE A 68 -1.89 -7.35 11.81
CA ILE A 68 -1.12 -6.16 12.18
C ILE A 68 -1.99 -5.10 12.84
N ALA A 69 -3.27 -4.99 12.48
CA ALA A 69 -4.19 -4.01 13.04
C ALA A 69 -4.31 -4.12 14.58
N LYS A 70 -4.12 -5.32 15.14
CA LYS A 70 -4.19 -5.55 16.59
C LYS A 70 -3.14 -4.74 17.38
N GLY A 71 -2.03 -4.38 16.76
CA GLY A 71 -0.98 -3.58 17.39
C GLY A 71 -1.20 -2.06 17.29
N PHE A 72 -2.25 -1.61 16.58
CA PHE A 72 -2.52 -0.18 16.40
C PHE A 72 -3.70 0.29 17.25
N ALA A 73 -3.45 1.29 18.09
CA ALA A 73 -4.53 1.99 18.80
C ALA A 73 -5.35 2.89 17.87
N ASN A 74 -4.74 3.39 16.79
CA ASN A 74 -5.39 4.27 15.83
C ASN A 74 -5.48 3.57 14.48
N VAL A 75 -6.70 3.28 14.04
CA VAL A 75 -6.97 2.69 12.72
C VAL A 75 -8.03 3.51 12.00
N VAL A 76 -7.77 3.79 10.74
CA VAL A 76 -8.71 4.43 9.81
C VAL A 76 -8.88 3.51 8.61
N MET A 77 -10.11 3.29 8.20
CA MET A 77 -10.43 2.58 6.96
C MET A 77 -10.86 3.57 5.87
N THR A 78 -10.73 3.18 4.62
CA THR A 78 -11.28 3.95 3.50
C THR A 78 -12.26 3.11 2.69
N GLN A 79 -13.14 3.80 1.97
CA GLN A 79 -14.03 3.22 0.97
C GLN A 79 -14.05 4.13 -0.27
N ASP A 80 -13.80 3.55 -1.44
CA ASP A 80 -14.31 4.12 -2.68
C ASP A 80 -15.84 4.15 -2.61
N TRP A 81 -16.44 5.29 -2.96
CA TRP A 81 -17.86 5.49 -2.73
C TRP A 81 -18.48 6.27 -3.90
N HIS A 82 -18.35 5.70 -5.10
CA HIS A 82 -18.73 6.37 -6.34
C HIS A 82 -20.23 6.52 -6.53
N THR A 83 -20.65 7.69 -6.98
CA THR A 83 -22.04 7.89 -7.42
C THR A 83 -22.31 7.07 -8.70
N PRO A 84 -23.57 6.64 -8.94
CA PRO A 84 -23.93 6.08 -10.23
C PRO A 84 -23.58 7.04 -11.39
N GLY A 85 -22.92 6.50 -12.42
CA GLY A 85 -22.43 7.29 -13.56
C GLY A 85 -21.29 8.25 -13.23
N HIS A 86 -20.40 7.87 -12.31
CA HIS A 86 -19.21 8.62 -11.94
C HIS A 86 -18.27 8.82 -13.13
N ILE A 87 -17.59 9.99 -13.18
CA ILE A 87 -16.73 10.39 -14.31
C ILE A 87 -15.55 9.44 -14.59
N SER A 88 -15.10 8.67 -13.61
CA SER A 88 -14.03 7.68 -13.77
C SER A 88 -14.48 6.38 -14.45
N PHE A 89 -15.77 6.18 -14.67
CA PHE A 89 -16.29 4.96 -15.28
C PHE A 89 -16.21 5.01 -16.80
N ALA A 90 -15.75 3.93 -17.42
CA ALA A 90 -15.71 3.83 -18.89
C ALA A 90 -17.11 3.90 -19.51
N SER A 91 -18.13 3.46 -18.79
CA SER A 91 -19.54 3.43 -19.24
C SER A 91 -20.14 4.81 -19.56
N VAL A 92 -19.59 5.88 -18.99
CA VAL A 92 -20.07 7.26 -19.24
C VAL A 92 -19.32 7.97 -20.37
N HIS A 93 -18.31 7.33 -20.96
CA HIS A 93 -17.51 7.87 -22.06
C HIS A 93 -17.79 7.10 -23.35
N ALA A 94 -18.50 7.72 -24.30
CA ALA A 94 -18.88 7.08 -25.56
C ALA A 94 -17.66 6.49 -26.29
N GLY A 95 -17.74 5.19 -26.64
CA GLY A 95 -16.71 4.48 -27.40
C GLY A 95 -15.44 4.11 -26.60
N LYS A 96 -15.40 4.42 -25.31
CA LYS A 96 -14.28 4.08 -24.44
C LYS A 96 -14.45 2.74 -23.75
N LYS A 97 -13.32 2.15 -23.35
CA LYS A 97 -13.25 0.88 -22.62
C LYS A 97 -12.52 1.07 -21.31
N PRO A 98 -12.76 0.20 -20.32
CA PRO A 98 -11.95 0.16 -19.09
C PRO A 98 -10.46 0.10 -19.40
N PHE A 99 -9.65 0.77 -18.55
CA PHE A 99 -8.20 0.92 -18.63
C PHE A 99 -7.69 1.86 -19.73
N GLU A 100 -8.56 2.44 -20.56
CA GLU A 100 -8.17 3.57 -21.40
C GLU A 100 -8.03 4.84 -20.56
N THR A 101 -7.36 5.85 -21.14
CA THR A 101 -7.18 7.16 -20.49
C THR A 101 -7.96 8.23 -21.24
N VAL A 102 -8.46 9.21 -20.49
CA VAL A 102 -9.05 10.45 -21.02
C VAL A 102 -8.43 11.65 -20.32
N ASP A 103 -8.48 12.80 -20.97
CA ASP A 103 -8.11 14.07 -20.34
C ASP A 103 -9.38 14.73 -19.80
N LEU A 104 -9.41 14.96 -18.47
CA LEU A 104 -10.48 15.65 -17.75
C LEU A 104 -9.99 17.00 -17.22
N ALA A 105 -10.88 17.78 -16.63
CA ALA A 105 -10.54 19.11 -16.13
C ALA A 105 -9.42 19.12 -15.06
N TYR A 106 -9.28 18.01 -14.33
CA TYR A 106 -8.24 17.82 -13.30
C TYR A 106 -7.01 17.04 -13.79
N GLY A 107 -6.96 16.65 -15.06
CA GLY A 107 -5.81 15.94 -15.65
C GLY A 107 -6.19 14.59 -16.27
N LYS A 108 -5.18 13.71 -16.41
CA LYS A 108 -5.38 12.39 -17.00
C LYS A 108 -6.09 11.46 -16.03
N GLN A 109 -7.17 10.85 -16.52
CA GLN A 109 -7.97 9.86 -15.79
C GLN A 109 -7.89 8.50 -16.48
N VAL A 110 -7.54 7.46 -15.72
CA VAL A 110 -7.76 6.07 -16.15
C VAL A 110 -9.23 5.74 -15.98
N LEU A 111 -9.83 5.21 -17.03
CA LEU A 111 -11.22 4.78 -16.98
C LEU A 111 -11.33 3.37 -16.41
N TRP A 112 -12.28 3.19 -15.52
CA TRP A 112 -12.50 1.93 -14.81
C TRP A 112 -13.82 1.27 -15.21
N PRO A 113 -14.01 -0.04 -15.01
CA PRO A 113 -15.34 -0.61 -14.90
C PRO A 113 -16.13 0.09 -13.81
N ASP A 114 -17.45 0.10 -13.90
CA ASP A 114 -18.28 0.58 -12.80
C ASP A 114 -18.01 -0.26 -11.55
N HIS A 115 -17.53 0.38 -10.49
CA HIS A 115 -17.11 -0.29 -9.27
C HIS A 115 -17.45 0.54 -8.04
N CYS A 116 -17.51 -0.08 -6.89
CA CYS A 116 -17.75 0.56 -5.59
C CYS A 116 -18.88 1.61 -5.62
N VAL A 117 -19.94 1.33 -6.38
CA VAL A 117 -21.10 2.23 -6.49
C VAL A 117 -21.84 2.29 -5.15
N GLN A 118 -22.14 3.49 -4.71
CA GLN A 118 -22.79 3.78 -3.42
C GLN A 118 -24.01 2.88 -3.17
N GLY A 119 -24.09 2.31 -1.97
CA GLY A 119 -25.21 1.48 -1.54
C GLY A 119 -25.25 0.06 -2.12
N THR A 120 -24.28 -0.32 -2.99
CA THR A 120 -24.19 -1.68 -3.51
C THR A 120 -23.32 -2.57 -2.61
N ASP A 121 -23.48 -3.88 -2.74
CA ASP A 121 -22.62 -4.86 -2.06
C ASP A 121 -21.14 -4.69 -2.48
N GLY A 122 -20.89 -4.32 -3.75
CA GLY A 122 -19.53 -4.04 -4.23
C GLY A 122 -18.82 -2.92 -3.45
N ALA A 123 -19.55 -1.91 -3.00
CA ALA A 123 -19.01 -0.81 -2.20
C ALA A 123 -18.85 -1.15 -0.72
N ALA A 124 -19.40 -2.26 -0.25
CA ALA A 124 -19.25 -2.70 1.14
C ALA A 124 -17.80 -3.15 1.42
N LEU A 125 -17.33 -2.86 2.64
CA LEU A 125 -16.09 -3.47 3.15
C LEU A 125 -16.26 -4.97 3.24
N SER A 126 -15.16 -5.71 3.00
CA SER A 126 -15.17 -7.17 3.15
C SER A 126 -15.62 -7.58 4.56
N LYS A 127 -16.52 -8.56 4.63
CA LYS A 127 -16.95 -9.17 5.91
C LYS A 127 -15.82 -9.90 6.63
N ASP A 128 -14.78 -10.30 5.89
CA ASP A 128 -13.62 -11.02 6.43
C ASP A 128 -12.56 -10.05 7.00
N LEU A 129 -12.73 -8.74 6.78
CA LEU A 129 -11.92 -7.70 7.40
C LEU A 129 -12.37 -7.46 8.84
N SER A 130 -11.51 -7.80 9.80
CA SER A 130 -11.79 -7.70 11.24
C SER A 130 -10.92 -6.63 11.89
N VAL A 131 -11.40 -5.39 11.89
CA VAL A 131 -10.74 -4.21 12.46
C VAL A 131 -11.74 -3.42 13.31
N PRO A 132 -12.25 -4.03 14.41
CA PRO A 132 -13.32 -3.44 15.20
C PRO A 132 -12.94 -2.12 15.91
N GLN A 133 -11.65 -1.86 16.11
CA GLN A 133 -11.12 -0.63 16.69
C GLN A 133 -11.01 0.53 15.71
N ALA A 134 -11.35 0.35 14.42
CA ALA A 134 -11.33 1.46 13.45
C ALA A 134 -12.28 2.56 13.88
N ALA A 135 -11.71 3.73 14.18
CA ALA A 135 -12.48 4.87 14.72
C ALA A 135 -13.07 5.75 13.62
N LEU A 136 -12.64 5.61 12.37
CA LEU A 136 -13.05 6.44 11.24
C LEU A 136 -13.07 5.63 9.96
N VAL A 137 -14.09 5.84 9.13
CA VAL A 137 -14.15 5.38 7.74
C VAL A 137 -14.23 6.62 6.85
N ILE A 138 -13.22 6.83 6.02
CA ILE A 138 -13.20 7.89 5.00
C ILE A 138 -13.82 7.33 3.72
N ARG A 139 -14.88 7.95 3.27
CA ARG A 139 -15.45 7.73 1.94
C ARG A 139 -14.85 8.72 0.97
N LYS A 140 -14.33 8.24 -0.16
CA LYS A 140 -13.70 9.06 -1.19
C LYS A 140 -14.30 8.78 -2.58
N GLY A 141 -14.07 9.67 -3.55
CA GLY A 141 -14.61 9.53 -4.88
C GLY A 141 -16.14 9.60 -4.97
N PHE A 142 -16.78 10.36 -4.07
CA PHE A 142 -18.24 10.52 -4.08
C PHE A 142 -18.73 11.74 -4.87
N HIS A 143 -17.83 12.65 -5.25
CA HIS A 143 -18.18 13.75 -6.16
C HIS A 143 -18.18 13.22 -7.61
N LYS A 144 -19.32 13.37 -8.28
CA LYS A 144 -19.57 12.75 -9.58
C LYS A 144 -18.53 13.06 -10.65
N ASP A 145 -18.00 14.28 -10.64
CA ASP A 145 -17.14 14.81 -11.72
C ASP A 145 -15.65 14.88 -11.36
N VAL A 146 -15.27 14.31 -10.20
CA VAL A 146 -13.87 14.27 -9.73
C VAL A 146 -13.59 12.92 -9.09
N ASP A 147 -12.53 12.25 -9.55
CA ASP A 147 -12.09 10.99 -8.96
C ASP A 147 -11.21 11.22 -7.71
N SER A 148 -11.03 10.18 -6.91
CA SER A 148 -10.21 10.24 -5.69
C SER A 148 -9.51 8.92 -5.41
N TYR A 149 -8.23 8.83 -5.74
CA TYR A 149 -7.41 7.71 -5.29
C TYR A 149 -6.93 7.91 -3.86
N SER A 150 -6.48 9.13 -3.54
CA SER A 150 -5.94 9.44 -2.21
C SER A 150 -7.03 9.52 -1.13
N ALA A 151 -6.72 9.00 0.05
CA ALA A 151 -7.52 9.20 1.25
C ALA A 151 -7.45 10.64 1.80
N PHE A 152 -6.60 11.51 1.26
CA PHE A 152 -6.38 12.88 1.73
C PHE A 152 -7.02 13.93 0.84
N THR A 153 -6.80 13.84 -0.48
CA THR A 153 -7.20 14.89 -1.43
C THR A 153 -7.70 14.24 -2.72
N GLU A 154 -8.78 14.76 -3.27
CA GLU A 154 -9.33 14.30 -4.54
C GLU A 154 -8.41 14.67 -5.71
N ALA A 155 -8.66 14.11 -6.90
CA ALA A 155 -7.82 14.29 -8.08
C ALA A 155 -7.71 15.74 -8.57
N ASP A 156 -8.62 16.63 -8.14
CA ASP A 156 -8.55 18.07 -8.42
C ASP A 156 -7.43 18.79 -7.65
N GLY A 157 -6.79 18.11 -6.69
CA GLY A 157 -5.72 18.65 -5.85
C GLY A 157 -6.17 19.74 -4.85
N LYS A 158 -7.47 19.92 -4.65
CA LYS A 158 -8.06 20.98 -3.82
C LYS A 158 -9.04 20.44 -2.79
N THR A 159 -9.93 19.55 -3.18
CA THR A 159 -10.96 18.98 -2.33
C THR A 159 -10.35 17.99 -1.36
N THR A 160 -10.43 18.28 -0.06
CA THR A 160 -9.85 17.42 0.99
C THR A 160 -10.92 16.57 1.66
N THR A 161 -10.54 15.38 2.09
CA THR A 161 -11.41 14.46 2.85
C THR A 161 -11.52 14.83 4.33
N GLY A 162 -10.63 15.68 4.84
CA GLY A 162 -10.50 15.98 6.25
C GLY A 162 -9.57 15.03 7.02
N LEU A 163 -9.05 13.96 6.40
CA LEU A 163 -8.20 12.97 7.08
C LEU A 163 -6.97 13.59 7.72
N ALA A 164 -6.29 14.51 7.04
CA ALA A 164 -5.09 15.16 7.59
C ALA A 164 -5.37 15.92 8.89
N ALA A 165 -6.49 16.62 8.95
CA ALA A 165 -6.91 17.34 10.16
C ALA A 165 -7.25 16.38 11.30
N TYR A 166 -7.98 15.31 11.00
CA TYR A 166 -8.29 14.25 11.97
C TYR A 166 -7.03 13.63 12.57
N LEU A 167 -6.08 13.23 11.75
CA LEU A 167 -4.82 12.61 12.19
C LEU A 167 -3.98 13.58 13.05
N LYS A 168 -3.88 14.84 12.63
CA LYS A 168 -3.17 15.88 13.40
C LYS A 168 -3.82 16.16 14.76
N ALA A 169 -5.16 16.21 14.82
CA ALA A 169 -5.89 16.40 16.07
C ALA A 169 -5.65 15.23 17.07
N ARG A 170 -5.29 14.05 16.57
CA ARG A 170 -4.93 12.89 17.38
C ARG A 170 -3.42 12.75 17.59
N GLN A 171 -2.62 13.76 17.24
CA GLN A 171 -1.16 13.78 17.38
C GLN A 171 -0.46 12.61 16.66
N ILE A 172 -1.03 12.15 15.55
CA ILE A 172 -0.41 11.12 14.73
C ILE A 172 0.76 11.72 13.95
N GLU A 173 1.90 11.04 13.98
CA GLU A 173 3.13 11.41 13.29
C GLU A 173 3.51 10.38 12.23
N ARG A 174 3.16 9.10 12.45
CA ARG A 174 3.53 7.96 11.60
C ARG A 174 2.30 7.26 11.03
N LEU A 175 2.35 7.01 9.74
CA LEU A 175 1.29 6.31 9.02
C LEU A 175 1.81 5.02 8.41
N PHE A 176 1.05 3.97 8.62
CA PHE A 176 1.27 2.67 8.03
C PHE A 176 0.10 2.39 7.09
N VAL A 177 0.40 2.23 5.81
CA VAL A 177 -0.63 2.11 4.76
C VAL A 177 -0.65 0.67 4.26
N ALA A 178 -1.82 0.06 4.21
CA ALA A 178 -2.08 -1.29 3.74
C ALA A 178 -3.39 -1.34 2.98
N GLY A 179 -3.58 -2.29 2.06
CA GLY A 179 -4.83 -2.47 1.32
C GLY A 179 -4.68 -2.44 -0.20
N LEU A 180 -5.68 -1.91 -0.90
CA LEU A 180 -5.87 -2.02 -2.34
C LEU A 180 -6.10 -0.63 -3.00
N ALA A 181 -5.68 -0.42 -4.23
CA ALA A 181 -4.62 -1.15 -4.92
C ALA A 181 -3.29 -0.41 -4.73
N THR A 182 -2.19 -1.17 -4.64
CA THR A 182 -0.85 -0.61 -4.37
C THR A 182 -0.48 0.56 -5.27
N ASP A 183 -0.76 0.44 -6.55
CA ASP A 183 -0.36 1.37 -7.60
C ASP A 183 -1.33 2.54 -7.81
N PHE A 184 -2.46 2.55 -7.10
CA PHE A 184 -3.46 3.61 -7.13
C PHE A 184 -3.75 4.12 -5.70
N CYS A 185 -4.80 3.68 -5.07
CA CYS A 185 -5.27 4.27 -3.81
C CYS A 185 -4.22 4.22 -2.69
N VAL A 186 -3.45 3.14 -2.57
CA VAL A 186 -2.36 3.02 -1.59
C VAL A 186 -1.24 4.03 -1.91
N ALA A 187 -0.72 4.04 -3.15
CA ALA A 187 0.37 4.93 -3.52
C ALA A 187 -0.01 6.41 -3.41
N TRP A 188 -1.18 6.79 -3.94
CA TRP A 188 -1.63 8.19 -3.86
C TRP A 188 -1.85 8.64 -2.42
N THR A 189 -2.42 7.77 -1.58
CA THR A 189 -2.55 8.03 -0.14
C THR A 189 -1.20 8.20 0.53
N ALA A 190 -0.23 7.33 0.24
CA ALA A 190 1.11 7.41 0.81
C ALA A 190 1.87 8.67 0.36
N LEU A 191 1.74 9.06 -0.91
CA LEU A 191 2.35 10.28 -1.44
C LEU A 191 1.76 11.54 -0.80
N ASP A 192 0.44 11.60 -0.64
CA ASP A 192 -0.22 12.74 0.01
C ASP A 192 0.05 12.78 1.52
N ALA A 193 0.18 11.62 2.17
CA ALA A 193 0.63 11.55 3.56
C ALA A 193 2.02 12.20 3.73
N ARG A 194 2.96 11.94 2.80
CA ARG A 194 4.28 12.59 2.80
C ARG A 194 4.18 14.11 2.56
N LYS A 195 3.33 14.57 1.63
CA LYS A 195 3.07 16.00 1.42
C LYS A 195 2.49 16.66 2.68
N ALA A 196 1.63 15.95 3.40
CA ALA A 196 1.05 16.38 4.68
C ALA A 196 2.02 16.27 5.87
N ARG A 197 3.30 15.85 5.62
CA ARG A 197 4.41 15.73 6.55
C ARG A 197 4.32 14.60 7.57
N PHE A 198 3.55 13.54 7.28
CA PHE A 198 3.60 12.32 8.07
C PHE A 198 4.82 11.47 7.66
N GLU A 199 5.46 10.83 8.63
CA GLU A 199 6.36 9.72 8.35
C GLU A 199 5.51 8.56 7.84
N THR A 200 5.82 8.03 6.64
CA THR A 200 4.89 7.13 5.95
C THR A 200 5.58 5.83 5.56
N TYR A 201 4.93 4.75 5.91
CA TYR A 201 5.31 3.37 5.60
C TYR A 201 4.20 2.73 4.75
N VAL A 202 4.58 1.91 3.77
CA VAL A 202 3.66 1.01 3.07
C VAL A 202 4.05 -0.42 3.42
N VAL A 203 3.10 -1.18 3.96
CA VAL A 203 3.27 -2.58 4.35
C VAL A 203 3.04 -3.44 3.11
N GLU A 204 4.12 -3.82 2.43
CA GLU A 204 4.07 -4.41 1.10
C GLU A 204 3.27 -5.70 1.02
N ASP A 205 3.52 -6.65 1.94
CA ASP A 205 2.84 -7.94 1.98
C ASP A 205 1.35 -7.83 2.36
N ALA A 206 0.94 -6.67 2.88
CA ALA A 206 -0.44 -6.29 3.13
C ALA A 206 -1.06 -5.46 2.00
N CYS A 207 -0.45 -5.42 0.81
CA CYS A 207 -0.93 -4.70 -0.37
C CYS A 207 -0.92 -5.58 -1.60
N ARG A 208 -1.85 -5.32 -2.55
CA ARG A 208 -1.83 -5.91 -3.91
C ARG A 208 -2.14 -4.83 -4.93
N GLY A 209 -1.52 -4.93 -6.11
CA GLY A 209 -1.66 -3.95 -7.20
C GLY A 209 -2.46 -4.49 -8.39
N ILE A 210 -2.98 -3.57 -9.19
CA ILE A 210 -3.64 -3.87 -10.48
C ILE A 210 -2.61 -4.14 -11.57
N ASP A 211 -1.49 -3.39 -11.53
CA ASP A 211 -0.37 -3.43 -12.47
C ASP A 211 -0.75 -3.26 -13.94
N THR A 212 -1.54 -2.24 -14.23
CA THR A 212 -1.83 -1.86 -15.61
C THR A 212 -0.69 -1.01 -16.19
N GLN A 213 -0.15 -1.37 -17.36
CA GLN A 213 0.92 -0.65 -18.04
C GLN A 213 2.18 -0.38 -17.16
N ARG A 214 2.55 -1.31 -16.29
CA ARG A 214 3.65 -1.18 -15.31
C ARG A 214 3.40 -0.11 -14.23
N SER A 215 2.14 0.19 -13.93
CA SER A 215 1.77 1.15 -12.88
C SER A 215 2.37 0.79 -11.52
N LEU A 216 2.48 -0.50 -11.20
CA LEU A 216 3.03 -0.95 -9.92
C LEU A 216 4.50 -0.57 -9.74
N ALA A 217 5.34 -0.82 -10.75
CA ALA A 217 6.75 -0.45 -10.70
C ALA A 217 6.93 1.08 -10.61
N LYS A 218 6.10 1.83 -11.35
CA LYS A 218 6.10 3.30 -11.29
C LYS A 218 5.68 3.81 -9.92
N ALA A 219 4.63 3.25 -9.33
CA ALA A 219 4.14 3.66 -8.02
C ALA A 219 5.19 3.46 -6.92
N TRP A 220 5.89 2.32 -6.92
CA TRP A 220 6.98 2.08 -5.99
C TRP A 220 8.12 3.08 -6.16
N ALA A 221 8.52 3.39 -7.40
CA ALA A 221 9.57 4.39 -7.66
C ALA A 221 9.16 5.80 -7.20
N ASP A 222 7.91 6.20 -7.42
CA ASP A 222 7.39 7.49 -6.99
C ASP A 222 7.31 7.59 -5.46
N MET A 223 6.87 6.53 -4.80
CA MET A 223 6.83 6.45 -3.34
C MET A 223 8.21 6.51 -2.71
N ASP A 224 9.18 5.77 -3.25
CA ASP A 224 10.58 5.78 -2.79
C ASP A 224 11.18 7.19 -2.92
N LYS A 225 11.01 7.83 -4.09
CA LYS A 225 11.44 9.22 -4.33
C LYS A 225 10.82 10.22 -3.35
N ALA A 226 9.59 9.99 -2.90
CA ALA A 226 8.91 10.83 -1.90
C ALA A 226 9.33 10.52 -0.46
N GLY A 227 10.18 9.51 -0.23
CA GLY A 227 10.63 9.07 1.09
C GLY A 227 9.59 8.24 1.84
N VAL A 228 8.71 7.56 1.13
CA VAL A 228 7.86 6.50 1.69
C VAL A 228 8.72 5.27 1.94
N LYS A 229 8.61 4.68 3.12
CA LYS A 229 9.36 3.48 3.50
C LYS A 229 8.57 2.22 3.14
N ARG A 230 9.15 1.35 2.33
CA ARG A 230 8.60 0.03 1.99
C ARG A 230 9.02 -0.97 3.04
N ILE A 231 8.07 -1.63 3.68
CA ILE A 231 8.31 -2.58 4.78
C ILE A 231 7.48 -3.85 4.61
N GLN A 232 7.82 -4.88 5.35
CA GLN A 232 7.01 -6.09 5.49
C GLN A 232 6.26 -6.07 6.83
N SER A 233 5.15 -6.78 6.92
CA SER A 233 4.37 -6.86 8.16
C SER A 233 5.15 -7.44 9.35
N ASN A 234 6.16 -8.28 9.07
CA ASN A 234 7.05 -8.84 10.10
C ASN A 234 8.11 -7.86 10.60
N ASP A 235 8.27 -6.70 9.96
CA ASP A 235 9.14 -5.63 10.45
C ASP A 235 8.49 -4.85 11.60
N LEU A 236 7.17 -5.04 11.82
CA LEU A 236 6.42 -4.37 12.87
C LEU A 236 6.51 -5.11 14.19
N ALA A 237 6.74 -4.38 15.28
CA ALA A 237 6.61 -4.86 16.64
C ALA A 237 5.14 -4.71 17.09
N VAL A 238 4.28 -5.67 16.68
CA VAL A 238 2.84 -5.68 16.98
C VAL A 238 2.41 -7.00 17.60
#